data_3de90dbf90cffd3e12b190d7045f9977
#
_entry.id   3de90dbf90cffd3e12b190d7045f9977
#
_cell.length_a   1.000
_cell.length_b   1.000
_cell.length_c   1.000
_cell.angle_alpha   90.00
_cell.angle_beta   90.00
_cell.angle_gamma   90.00
#
_symmetry.space_group_name_H-M   'P 1'
#
loop_
_entity.id
_entity.type
_entity.pdbx_description
1 polymer ?
#
loop_
_entity_poly.entity_id
_entity_poly.type
_entity_poly.pdbx_seq_one_letter_code
_entity_poly.pdbx_strand_id
1 'polypeptide(L)'
;MKRPSGRSADQLRSIRITRNYTKHAEGSVLVEFGDTKVICTVSVESGVPRFLKGQGQGWLTAEYGMLPRATGERNQREASRGKQGGRTLEIQRLIGRSLRAALDMSKLGEITLYVDCDVIQADGGTRTASITGAMVALIDALKVIKKRGGLKGGDPLKQMIAAVSVGMYQGEPVLDLDYLEDSAAETDLNVVMTNSGGFIEVQGTAEGAPFQSAELNAMLALAHKGVTELFELQQAALAD
;
A
#
# COMPACT_ATOMS: atom_id res chain seq x y z
N MET A 1 15.06 5.88 24.19
CA MET A 1 14.08 4.78 24.01
C MET A 1 14.75 3.57 23.37
N LYS A 2 14.33 2.33 23.69
CA LYS A 2 14.78 1.11 23.01
C LYS A 2 13.57 0.42 22.39
N ARG A 3 13.52 0.36 21.06
CA ARG A 3 12.44 -0.35 20.34
C ARG A 3 12.51 -1.85 20.63
N PRO A 4 11.37 -2.57 20.71
CA PRO A 4 11.34 -4.02 20.93
C PRO A 4 12.15 -4.80 19.89
N SER A 5 12.12 -4.37 18.64
CA SER A 5 12.88 -4.94 17.53
C SER A 5 14.39 -4.64 17.55
N GLY A 6 14.87 -3.74 18.42
CA GLY A 6 16.25 -3.27 18.45
C GLY A 6 16.64 -2.29 17.36
N ARG A 7 15.69 -1.89 16.48
CA ARG A 7 15.91 -0.90 15.41
C ARG A 7 16.12 0.52 16.00
N SER A 8 16.82 1.40 15.26
CA SER A 8 16.80 2.84 15.56
C SER A 8 15.43 3.45 15.25
N ALA A 9 15.14 4.63 15.80
CA ALA A 9 13.84 5.29 15.66
C ALA A 9 13.48 5.56 14.17
N ASP A 10 14.47 5.81 13.35
CA ASP A 10 14.37 6.17 11.95
C ASP A 10 14.65 5.02 10.97
N GLN A 11 14.63 3.78 11.43
CA GLN A 11 14.99 2.59 10.65
C GLN A 11 13.74 1.80 10.23
N LEU A 12 13.64 1.50 8.91
CA LEU A 12 12.66 0.54 8.38
C LEU A 12 12.96 -0.89 8.88
N ARG A 13 11.96 -1.74 8.90
CA ARG A 13 12.15 -3.21 8.94
C ARG A 13 12.91 -3.68 7.71
N SER A 14 13.36 -4.91 7.68
CA SER A 14 13.84 -5.54 6.46
C SER A 14 12.71 -5.60 5.43
N ILE A 15 12.88 -4.94 4.29
CA ILE A 15 11.88 -4.90 3.21
C ILE A 15 12.31 -5.83 2.09
N ARG A 16 11.36 -6.63 1.59
CA ARG A 16 11.58 -7.49 0.41
C ARG A 16 10.38 -7.39 -0.52
N ILE A 17 10.65 -7.26 -1.81
CA ILE A 17 9.65 -7.20 -2.88
C ILE A 17 9.99 -8.28 -3.89
N THR A 18 9.16 -9.33 -3.96
CA THR A 18 9.35 -10.46 -4.87
C THR A 18 8.31 -10.38 -5.98
N ARG A 19 8.74 -10.06 -7.20
CA ARG A 19 7.89 -9.96 -8.39
C ARG A 19 7.59 -11.33 -9.00
N ASN A 20 6.56 -11.37 -9.84
CA ASN A 20 6.10 -12.59 -10.53
C ASN A 20 5.82 -13.74 -9.55
N TYR A 21 5.30 -13.40 -8.36
CA TYR A 21 5.11 -14.36 -7.28
C TYR A 21 4.06 -15.43 -7.62
N THR A 22 2.98 -15.03 -8.31
CA THR A 22 1.99 -15.95 -8.88
C THR A 22 1.94 -15.77 -10.40
N LYS A 23 1.53 -16.81 -11.14
CA LYS A 23 1.68 -16.86 -12.60
C LYS A 23 0.53 -16.31 -13.43
N HIS A 24 -0.64 -16.05 -12.82
CA HIS A 24 -1.86 -15.79 -13.62
C HIS A 24 -2.16 -14.30 -13.77
N ALA A 25 -1.97 -13.49 -12.71
CA ALA A 25 -2.22 -12.06 -12.76
C ALA A 25 -1.19 -11.34 -13.64
N GLU A 26 -1.59 -10.24 -14.28
CA GLU A 26 -0.71 -9.41 -15.11
C GLU A 26 0.41 -8.76 -14.27
N GLY A 27 0.14 -8.43 -13.00
CA GLY A 27 1.13 -8.05 -12.01
C GLY A 27 0.97 -8.87 -10.74
N SER A 28 2.07 -9.37 -10.18
CA SER A 28 2.01 -10.19 -8.96
C SER A 28 3.26 -10.03 -8.12
N VAL A 29 3.07 -9.62 -6.87
CA VAL A 29 4.14 -9.30 -5.93
C VAL A 29 3.84 -9.92 -4.57
N LEU A 30 4.82 -10.55 -3.95
CA LEU A 30 4.87 -10.72 -2.51
C LEU A 30 5.70 -9.56 -1.94
N VAL A 31 5.10 -8.74 -1.09
CA VAL A 31 5.79 -7.68 -0.34
C VAL A 31 5.90 -8.09 1.12
N GLU A 32 7.09 -7.91 1.68
CA GLU A 32 7.41 -8.22 3.07
C GLU A 32 8.00 -6.99 3.77
N PHE A 33 7.40 -6.59 4.89
CA PHE A 33 7.90 -5.57 5.80
C PHE A 33 8.19 -6.27 7.13
N GLY A 34 9.43 -6.77 7.30
CA GLY A 34 9.74 -7.71 8.39
C GLY A 34 8.83 -8.93 8.31
N ASP A 35 8.05 -9.14 9.38
CA ASP A 35 7.11 -10.26 9.47
C ASP A 35 5.74 -9.98 8.84
N THR A 36 5.44 -8.74 8.43
CA THR A 36 4.24 -8.45 7.64
C THR A 36 4.43 -8.92 6.20
N LYS A 37 3.52 -9.76 5.69
CA LYS A 37 3.57 -10.34 4.35
C LYS A 37 2.23 -10.16 3.64
N VAL A 38 2.26 -9.58 2.45
CA VAL A 38 1.06 -9.33 1.64
C VAL A 38 1.31 -9.79 0.21
N ILE A 39 0.38 -10.57 -0.35
CA ILE A 39 0.32 -10.81 -1.78
C ILE A 39 -0.48 -9.67 -2.40
N CYS A 40 0.12 -9.00 -3.39
CA CYS A 40 -0.52 -7.96 -4.18
C CYS A 40 -0.61 -8.41 -5.63
N THR A 41 -1.81 -8.52 -6.19
CA THR A 41 -2.00 -8.83 -7.59
C THR A 41 -2.74 -7.73 -8.32
N VAL A 42 -2.49 -7.62 -9.62
CA VAL A 42 -3.23 -6.73 -10.52
C VAL A 42 -3.72 -7.54 -11.70
N SER A 43 -5.04 -7.63 -11.82
CA SER A 43 -5.73 -8.28 -12.94
C SER A 43 -6.27 -7.22 -13.89
N VAL A 44 -6.22 -7.49 -15.20
CA VAL A 44 -6.66 -6.58 -16.26
C VAL A 44 -7.89 -7.14 -16.94
N GLU A 45 -9.00 -6.44 -16.85
CA GLU A 45 -10.26 -6.81 -17.51
C GLU A 45 -10.71 -5.77 -18.53
N SER A 46 -11.30 -6.26 -19.63
CA SER A 46 -11.89 -5.40 -20.64
C SER A 46 -13.19 -4.78 -20.14
N GLY A 47 -13.38 -3.49 -20.42
CA GLY A 47 -14.56 -2.73 -20.01
C GLY A 47 -14.35 -1.97 -18.71
N VAL A 48 -15.31 -1.10 -18.43
CA VAL A 48 -15.34 -0.21 -17.27
C VAL A 48 -16.72 -0.22 -16.61
N PRO A 49 -16.85 0.20 -15.36
CA PRO A 49 -18.14 0.37 -14.71
C PRO A 49 -19.10 1.23 -15.54
N ARG A 50 -20.41 1.00 -15.38
CA ARG A 50 -21.47 1.67 -16.20
C ARG A 50 -21.34 3.19 -16.24
N PHE A 51 -20.92 3.81 -15.15
CA PHE A 51 -20.78 5.27 -15.05
C PHE A 51 -19.60 5.84 -15.86
N LEU A 52 -18.68 5.00 -16.35
CA LEU A 52 -17.54 5.39 -17.21
C LEU A 52 -17.67 4.93 -18.67
N LYS A 53 -18.68 4.11 -18.97
CA LYS A 53 -18.85 3.52 -20.29
C LYS A 53 -19.04 4.60 -21.36
N GLY A 54 -18.24 4.53 -22.42
CA GLY A 54 -18.25 5.50 -23.53
C GLY A 54 -17.45 6.78 -23.25
N GLN A 55 -16.77 6.89 -22.10
CA GLN A 55 -15.94 8.06 -21.78
C GLN A 55 -14.47 7.90 -22.22
N GLY A 56 -14.10 6.70 -22.71
CA GLY A 56 -12.74 6.42 -23.21
C GLY A 56 -11.66 6.37 -22.14
N GLN A 57 -12.03 6.34 -20.87
CA GLN A 57 -11.10 6.26 -19.74
C GLN A 57 -11.24 4.93 -18.99
N GLY A 58 -10.13 4.50 -18.38
CA GLY A 58 -10.08 3.28 -17.58
C GLY A 58 -10.52 3.47 -16.15
N TRP A 59 -10.50 2.39 -15.41
CA TRP A 59 -10.81 2.37 -13.99
C TRP A 59 -9.78 1.53 -13.22
N LEU A 60 -9.56 1.87 -11.94
CA LEU A 60 -8.83 1.05 -11.00
C LEU A 60 -9.65 0.92 -9.71
N THR A 61 -9.84 -0.30 -9.27
CA THR A 61 -10.44 -0.62 -7.97
C THR A 61 -9.51 -1.53 -7.18
N ALA A 62 -9.67 -1.55 -5.86
CA ALA A 62 -8.85 -2.39 -4.99
C ALA A 62 -9.71 -3.14 -3.99
N GLU A 63 -9.31 -4.37 -3.72
CA GLU A 63 -9.82 -5.20 -2.64
C GLU A 63 -8.69 -5.50 -1.64
N TYR A 64 -9.06 -5.73 -0.40
CA TYR A 64 -8.13 -6.02 0.69
C TYR A 64 -8.75 -7.07 1.59
N GLY A 65 -7.94 -8.03 2.02
CA GLY A 65 -8.36 -9.04 2.97
C GLY A 65 -7.21 -9.59 3.78
N MET A 66 -7.56 -10.32 4.83
CA MET A 66 -6.61 -11.05 5.68
C MET A 66 -6.94 -12.53 5.69
N LEU A 67 -5.93 -13.39 5.58
CA LEU A 67 -6.12 -14.81 5.84
C LEU A 67 -6.54 -15.03 7.29
N PRO A 68 -7.33 -16.09 7.59
CA PRO A 68 -7.82 -16.34 8.94
C PRO A 68 -6.71 -16.42 10.01
N ARG A 69 -5.54 -16.90 9.64
CA ARG A 69 -4.35 -16.99 10.53
C ARG A 69 -3.26 -16.01 10.18
N ALA A 70 -3.61 -14.89 9.58
CA ALA A 70 -2.67 -13.79 9.37
C ALA A 70 -2.20 -13.17 10.70
N THR A 71 -2.99 -13.29 11.76
CA THR A 71 -2.72 -12.79 13.12
C THR A 71 -2.51 -13.94 14.13
N GLY A 72 -2.09 -13.60 15.33
CA GLY A 72 -1.88 -14.56 16.43
C GLY A 72 -3.09 -15.43 16.75
N GLU A 73 -4.30 -14.88 16.56
CA GLU A 73 -5.57 -15.60 16.69
C GLU A 73 -6.25 -15.81 15.34
N ARG A 74 -7.15 -16.82 15.27
CA ARG A 74 -7.89 -17.08 14.05
C ARG A 74 -9.04 -16.08 13.89
N ASN A 75 -9.00 -15.28 12.84
CA ASN A 75 -10.11 -14.44 12.41
C ASN A 75 -11.12 -15.24 11.57
N GLN A 76 -12.40 -14.89 11.69
CA GLN A 76 -13.41 -15.44 10.79
C GLN A 76 -13.22 -14.83 9.38
N ARG A 77 -13.46 -15.67 8.34
CA ARG A 77 -13.52 -15.17 6.97
C ARG A 77 -14.71 -14.23 6.82
N GLU A 78 -14.51 -13.06 6.25
CA GLU A 78 -15.59 -12.09 6.01
C GLU A 78 -16.64 -12.64 5.05
N ALA A 79 -16.24 -13.43 4.06
CA ALA A 79 -17.17 -14.14 3.17
C ALA A 79 -18.18 -15.03 3.95
N SER A 80 -17.76 -15.66 5.05
CA SER A 80 -18.65 -16.47 5.89
C SER A 80 -19.62 -15.60 6.74
N ARG A 81 -19.33 -14.31 6.90
CA ARG A 81 -20.21 -13.36 7.59
C ARG A 81 -21.22 -12.69 6.65
N GLY A 82 -21.07 -12.88 5.33
CA GLY A 82 -21.89 -12.26 4.29
C GLY A 82 -21.68 -10.76 4.09
N LYS A 83 -20.72 -10.15 4.81
CA LYS A 83 -20.35 -8.73 4.66
C LYS A 83 -18.90 -8.48 5.07
N GLN A 84 -18.29 -7.51 4.43
CA GLN A 84 -16.97 -7.00 4.80
C GLN A 84 -17.07 -6.07 6.03
N GLY A 85 -16.01 -6.06 6.85
CA GLY A 85 -15.89 -5.16 7.98
C GLY A 85 -15.57 -3.72 7.56
N GLY A 86 -15.86 -2.74 8.43
CA GLY A 86 -15.57 -1.32 8.16
C GLY A 86 -14.10 -1.05 7.88
N ARG A 87 -13.20 -1.69 8.63
CA ARG A 87 -11.74 -1.60 8.43
C ARG A 87 -11.33 -2.11 7.03
N THR A 88 -11.86 -3.23 6.59
CA THR A 88 -11.57 -3.79 5.26
C THR A 88 -12.00 -2.81 4.17
N LEU A 89 -13.23 -2.29 4.24
CA LEU A 89 -13.75 -1.33 3.28
C LEU A 89 -12.95 0.00 3.26
N GLU A 90 -12.53 0.47 4.42
CA GLU A 90 -11.69 1.67 4.55
C GLU A 90 -10.34 1.46 3.85
N ILE A 91 -9.66 0.35 4.12
CA ILE A 91 -8.34 0.05 3.53
C ILE A 91 -8.45 -0.17 2.01
N GLN A 92 -9.47 -0.85 1.51
CA GLN A 92 -9.75 -0.98 0.08
C GLN A 92 -9.84 0.40 -0.60
N ARG A 93 -10.60 1.33 0.01
CA ARG A 93 -10.76 2.69 -0.52
C ARG A 93 -9.44 3.46 -0.50
N LEU A 94 -8.64 3.30 0.55
CA LEU A 94 -7.32 3.91 0.69
C LEU A 94 -6.38 3.43 -0.42
N ILE A 95 -6.24 2.11 -0.61
CA ILE A 95 -5.38 1.51 -1.65
C ILE A 95 -5.82 2.00 -3.03
N GLY A 96 -7.12 1.87 -3.35
CA GLY A 96 -7.64 2.27 -4.66
C GLY A 96 -7.43 3.76 -4.96
N ARG A 97 -7.68 4.65 -3.99
CA ARG A 97 -7.48 6.09 -4.13
C ARG A 97 -6.00 6.43 -4.33
N SER A 98 -5.13 5.81 -3.54
CA SER A 98 -3.68 6.02 -3.63
C SER A 98 -3.15 5.63 -5.00
N LEU A 99 -3.48 4.44 -5.49
CA LEU A 99 -3.02 3.95 -6.80
C LEU A 99 -3.61 4.77 -7.96
N ARG A 100 -4.87 5.21 -7.87
CA ARG A 100 -5.45 6.10 -8.90
C ARG A 100 -4.71 7.44 -9.00
N ALA A 101 -4.17 7.96 -7.91
CA ALA A 101 -3.35 9.18 -7.94
C ALA A 101 -2.04 9.02 -8.73
N ALA A 102 -1.55 7.78 -8.85
CA ALA A 102 -0.36 7.46 -9.64
C ALA A 102 -0.61 7.40 -11.15
N LEU A 103 -1.87 7.36 -11.60
CA LEU A 103 -2.25 7.08 -12.98
C LEU A 103 -2.97 8.25 -13.67
N ASP A 104 -2.81 8.30 -14.98
CA ASP A 104 -3.71 9.02 -15.90
C ASP A 104 -4.70 8.02 -16.50
N MET A 105 -5.92 7.99 -15.95
CA MET A 105 -6.97 7.06 -16.35
C MET A 105 -7.39 7.22 -17.81
N SER A 106 -7.23 8.41 -18.39
CA SER A 106 -7.59 8.67 -19.81
C SER A 106 -6.71 7.91 -20.79
N LYS A 107 -5.50 7.53 -20.37
CA LYS A 107 -4.53 6.80 -21.20
C LYS A 107 -4.70 5.28 -21.15
N LEU A 108 -5.48 4.75 -20.20
CA LEU A 108 -5.75 3.32 -20.10
C LEU A 108 -6.73 2.81 -21.17
N GLY A 109 -7.62 3.69 -21.69
CA GLY A 109 -8.78 3.24 -22.44
C GLY A 109 -9.79 2.52 -21.55
N GLU A 110 -10.86 1.97 -22.11
CA GLU A 110 -11.92 1.33 -21.31
C GLU A 110 -11.53 -0.07 -20.83
N ILE A 111 -10.58 -0.12 -19.88
CA ILE A 111 -10.19 -1.32 -19.15
C ILE A 111 -10.30 -1.06 -17.64
N THR A 112 -10.52 -2.12 -16.88
CA THR A 112 -10.53 -2.07 -15.43
C THR A 112 -9.31 -2.82 -14.88
N LEU A 113 -8.60 -2.17 -13.96
CA LEU A 113 -7.52 -2.78 -13.18
C LEU A 113 -8.09 -3.17 -11.82
N TYR A 114 -8.12 -4.45 -11.51
CA TYR A 114 -8.47 -4.98 -10.20
C TYR A 114 -7.19 -5.24 -9.41
N VAL A 115 -7.07 -4.60 -8.28
CA VAL A 115 -5.93 -4.75 -7.36
C VAL A 115 -6.40 -5.52 -6.15
N ASP A 116 -5.83 -6.71 -5.94
CA ASP A 116 -6.14 -7.55 -4.79
C ASP A 116 -4.95 -7.60 -3.85
N CYS A 117 -5.18 -7.30 -2.57
CA CYS A 117 -4.16 -7.31 -1.53
C CYS A 117 -4.58 -8.27 -0.41
N ASP A 118 -3.94 -9.43 -0.35
CA ASP A 118 -4.21 -10.48 0.62
C ASP A 118 -3.08 -10.57 1.65
N VAL A 119 -3.39 -10.23 2.90
CA VAL A 119 -2.43 -10.33 3.99
C VAL A 119 -2.29 -11.78 4.42
N ILE A 120 -1.09 -12.34 4.22
CA ILE A 120 -0.74 -13.70 4.65
C ILE A 120 -0.36 -13.70 6.12
N GLN A 121 0.42 -12.70 6.55
CA GLN A 121 0.90 -12.52 7.91
C GLN A 121 0.92 -11.04 8.25
N ALA A 122 0.38 -10.68 9.41
CA ALA A 122 0.28 -9.30 9.88
C ALA A 122 1.15 -9.08 11.11
N ASP A 123 2.02 -8.09 11.02
CA ASP A 123 2.88 -7.61 12.10
C ASP A 123 3.03 -6.08 12.00
N GLY A 124 1.90 -5.35 12.02
CA GLY A 124 1.86 -3.89 11.81
C GLY A 124 2.03 -3.47 10.35
N GLY A 125 1.50 -2.32 9.97
CA GLY A 125 1.70 -1.68 8.66
C GLY A 125 1.14 -2.46 7.45
N THR A 126 0.09 -3.27 7.61
CA THR A 126 -0.44 -4.09 6.50
C THR A 126 -0.98 -3.25 5.35
N ARG A 127 -1.63 -2.10 5.63
CA ARG A 127 -2.17 -1.19 4.61
C ARG A 127 -1.07 -0.47 3.83
N THR A 128 0.01 -0.08 4.49
CA THR A 128 1.15 0.60 3.87
C THR A 128 1.98 -0.37 3.03
N ALA A 129 2.20 -1.58 3.52
CA ALA A 129 2.81 -2.66 2.75
C ALA A 129 1.98 -3.00 1.50
N SER A 130 0.64 -3.08 1.62
CA SER A 130 -0.27 -3.32 0.50
C SER A 130 -0.13 -2.24 -0.59
N ILE A 131 -0.13 -0.95 -0.23
CA ILE A 131 0.02 0.15 -1.21
C ILE A 131 1.38 0.07 -1.90
N THR A 132 2.45 -0.14 -1.12
CA THR A 132 3.82 -0.19 -1.64
C THR A 132 4.05 -1.38 -2.57
N GLY A 133 3.56 -2.56 -2.21
CA GLY A 133 3.65 -3.76 -3.05
C GLY A 133 2.74 -3.70 -4.27
N ALA A 134 1.50 -3.21 -4.11
CA ALA A 134 0.55 -3.06 -5.21
C ALA A 134 1.04 -2.06 -6.26
N MET A 135 1.82 -1.05 -5.90
CA MET A 135 2.44 -0.12 -6.85
C MET A 135 3.39 -0.85 -7.80
N VAL A 136 4.21 -1.77 -7.31
CA VAL A 136 5.11 -2.57 -8.14
C VAL A 136 4.32 -3.54 -9.03
N ALA A 137 3.32 -4.22 -8.48
CA ALA A 137 2.43 -5.10 -9.26
C ALA A 137 1.68 -4.31 -10.36
N LEU A 138 1.24 -3.09 -10.08
CA LEU A 138 0.59 -2.21 -11.04
C LEU A 138 1.52 -1.84 -12.20
N ILE A 139 2.77 -1.49 -11.93
CA ILE A 139 3.75 -1.18 -12.98
C ILE A 139 3.99 -2.40 -13.87
N ASP A 140 4.09 -3.59 -13.30
CA ASP A 140 4.23 -4.82 -14.09
C ASP A 140 3.01 -5.10 -14.96
N ALA A 141 1.80 -4.92 -14.43
CA ALA A 141 0.57 -5.05 -15.23
C ALA A 141 0.53 -4.04 -16.38
N LEU A 142 0.93 -2.78 -16.14
CA LEU A 142 1.00 -1.77 -17.20
C LEU A 142 2.01 -2.15 -18.31
N LYS A 143 3.16 -2.74 -17.93
CA LYS A 143 4.13 -3.27 -18.91
C LYS A 143 3.50 -4.38 -19.78
N VAL A 144 2.71 -5.28 -19.18
CA VAL A 144 1.99 -6.33 -19.91
C VAL A 144 0.94 -5.75 -20.85
N ILE A 145 0.13 -4.78 -20.40
CA ILE A 145 -0.86 -4.11 -21.25
C ILE A 145 -0.18 -3.42 -22.43
N LYS A 146 0.90 -2.70 -22.17
CA LYS A 146 1.69 -2.02 -23.21
C LYS A 146 2.23 -3.00 -24.25
N LYS A 147 2.79 -4.13 -23.81
CA LYS A 147 3.28 -5.20 -24.70
C LYS A 147 2.18 -5.81 -25.56
N ARG A 148 0.96 -5.89 -25.06
CA ARG A 148 -0.24 -6.37 -25.80
C ARG A 148 -0.86 -5.29 -26.72
N GLY A 149 -0.30 -4.08 -26.77
CA GLY A 149 -0.84 -2.97 -27.56
C GLY A 149 -2.13 -2.36 -26.99
N GLY A 150 -2.43 -2.61 -25.73
CA GLY A 150 -3.68 -2.21 -25.08
C GLY A 150 -3.75 -0.73 -24.64
N LEU A 151 -2.62 -0.02 -24.59
CA LEU A 151 -2.59 1.39 -24.18
C LEU A 151 -2.86 2.30 -25.40
N LYS A 152 -3.88 3.14 -25.32
CA LYS A 152 -4.30 4.01 -26.43
C LYS A 152 -3.73 5.43 -26.37
N GLY A 153 -3.29 5.90 -25.22
CA GLY A 153 -2.92 7.30 -24.97
C GLY A 153 -1.46 7.54 -24.54
N GLY A 154 -0.57 6.55 -24.70
CA GLY A 154 0.80 6.63 -24.19
C GLY A 154 0.93 6.00 -22.80
N ASP A 155 1.95 6.42 -22.01
CA ASP A 155 2.19 5.86 -20.68
C ASP A 155 1.17 6.42 -19.66
N PRO A 156 0.35 5.59 -19.03
CA PRO A 156 -0.60 6.03 -18.02
C PRO A 156 0.06 6.32 -16.66
N LEU A 157 1.28 5.85 -16.42
CA LEU A 157 1.98 6.09 -15.17
C LEU A 157 2.48 7.55 -15.10
N LYS A 158 1.96 8.31 -14.12
CA LYS A 158 2.39 9.69 -13.85
C LYS A 158 3.54 9.74 -12.84
N GLN A 159 3.48 8.90 -11.83
CA GLN A 159 4.39 8.92 -10.69
C GLN A 159 4.34 7.60 -9.93
N MET A 160 5.39 7.29 -9.19
CA MET A 160 5.38 6.17 -8.24
C MET A 160 4.81 6.64 -6.89
N ILE A 161 4.23 5.71 -6.15
CA ILE A 161 3.78 5.94 -4.78
C ILE A 161 4.31 4.87 -3.85
N ALA A 162 4.55 5.24 -2.61
CA ALA A 162 4.85 4.33 -1.51
C ALA A 162 4.19 4.81 -0.24
N ALA A 163 4.03 3.92 0.72
CA ALA A 163 3.38 4.22 1.98
C ALA A 163 4.15 3.61 3.16
N VAL A 164 4.17 4.30 4.27
CA VAL A 164 4.79 3.86 5.52
C VAL A 164 3.95 4.26 6.72
N SER A 165 4.02 3.48 7.80
CA SER A 165 3.50 3.87 9.10
C SER A 165 4.57 4.60 9.90
N VAL A 166 4.17 5.62 10.65
CA VAL A 166 4.99 6.35 11.61
C VAL A 166 4.15 6.61 12.85
N GLY A 167 4.77 6.77 14.02
CA GLY A 167 3.99 7.03 15.23
C GLY A 167 4.84 7.58 16.35
N MET A 168 4.15 7.95 17.45
CA MET A 168 4.79 8.27 18.72
C MET A 168 4.80 7.02 19.59
N TYR A 169 5.98 6.57 19.97
CA TYR A 169 6.17 5.40 20.83
C TYR A 169 7.10 5.77 21.98
N GLN A 170 6.60 5.69 23.22
CA GLN A 170 7.32 6.12 24.43
C GLN A 170 7.89 7.55 24.33
N GLY A 171 7.07 8.48 23.83
CA GLY A 171 7.42 9.90 23.69
C GLY A 171 8.40 10.22 22.54
N GLU A 172 8.74 9.26 21.69
CA GLU A 172 9.67 9.44 20.56
C GLU A 172 9.00 9.11 19.23
N PRO A 173 9.23 9.89 18.16
CA PRO A 173 8.72 9.56 16.84
C PRO A 173 9.50 8.37 16.27
N VAL A 174 8.79 7.37 15.74
CA VAL A 174 9.37 6.15 15.17
C VAL A 174 8.84 5.84 13.80
N LEU A 175 9.72 5.31 12.94
CA LEU A 175 9.43 4.91 11.56
C LEU A 175 9.06 3.44 11.49
N ASP A 176 8.06 3.10 10.65
CA ASP A 176 7.68 1.73 10.30
C ASP A 176 7.38 0.86 11.53
N LEU A 177 6.24 1.16 12.17
CA LEU A 177 5.76 0.47 13.37
C LEU A 177 5.51 -1.01 13.09
N ASP A 178 6.10 -1.91 13.89
CA ASP A 178 5.66 -3.29 14.02
C ASP A 178 4.42 -3.39 14.93
N TYR A 179 3.86 -4.58 15.08
CA TYR A 179 2.63 -4.76 15.88
C TYR A 179 2.77 -4.39 17.34
N LEU A 180 3.93 -4.68 17.95
CA LEU A 180 4.17 -4.36 19.36
C LEU A 180 4.26 -2.85 19.58
N GLU A 181 4.83 -2.14 18.62
CA GLU A 181 4.93 -0.68 18.64
C GLU A 181 3.57 -0.04 18.32
N ASP A 182 2.90 -0.50 17.27
CA ASP A 182 1.58 -0.01 16.81
C ASP A 182 0.52 -0.13 17.90
N SER A 183 0.48 -1.28 18.59
CA SER A 183 -0.50 -1.53 19.66
C SER A 183 -0.24 -0.75 20.96
N ALA A 184 0.95 -0.18 21.13
CA ALA A 184 1.35 0.60 22.30
C ALA A 184 1.69 2.06 21.95
N ALA A 185 1.50 2.46 20.69
CA ALA A 185 1.77 3.82 20.22
C ALA A 185 0.76 4.81 20.83
N GLU A 186 1.24 5.98 21.21
CA GLU A 186 0.42 7.10 21.65
C GLU A 186 -0.32 7.74 20.49
N THR A 187 0.29 7.65 19.29
CA THR A 187 -0.25 8.15 18.01
C THR A 187 0.31 7.27 16.90
N ASP A 188 -0.56 6.86 15.97
CA ASP A 188 -0.17 6.22 14.73
C ASP A 188 -0.59 7.05 13.51
N LEU A 189 0.29 7.17 12.53
CA LEU A 189 0.01 7.78 11.24
C LEU A 189 0.36 6.80 10.12
N ASN A 190 -0.50 6.76 9.10
CA ASN A 190 -0.22 6.13 7.82
C ASN A 190 -0.06 7.23 6.76
N VAL A 191 1.08 7.25 6.11
CA VAL A 191 1.45 8.31 5.16
C VAL A 191 1.68 7.70 3.80
N VAL A 192 0.99 8.23 2.77
CA VAL A 192 1.17 7.86 1.37
C VAL A 192 1.74 9.04 0.61
N MET A 193 2.87 8.84 -0.05
CA MET A 193 3.57 9.88 -0.78
C MET A 193 3.91 9.48 -2.21
N THR A 194 4.12 10.49 -3.03
CA THR A 194 4.66 10.36 -4.38
C THR A 194 6.18 10.46 -4.38
N ASN A 195 6.83 9.92 -5.40
CA ASN A 195 8.27 10.04 -5.59
C ASN A 195 8.75 11.49 -5.87
N SER A 196 7.83 12.42 -6.09
CA SER A 196 8.12 13.86 -6.15
C SER A 196 8.00 14.58 -4.81
N GLY A 197 7.72 13.84 -3.72
CA GLY A 197 7.60 14.38 -2.35
C GLY A 197 6.21 14.89 -1.98
N GLY A 198 5.22 14.74 -2.85
CA GLY A 198 3.84 15.14 -2.58
C GLY A 198 3.11 14.12 -1.69
N PHE A 199 2.27 14.60 -0.79
CA PHE A 199 1.38 13.75 0.01
C PHE A 199 0.11 13.40 -0.76
N ILE A 200 -0.25 12.14 -0.77
CA ILE A 200 -1.56 11.65 -1.28
C ILE A 200 -2.54 11.52 -0.13
N GLU A 201 -2.05 10.97 0.99
CA GLU A 201 -2.86 10.81 2.19
C GLU A 201 -1.98 10.86 3.44
N VAL A 202 -2.50 11.50 4.47
CA VAL A 202 -1.98 11.47 5.83
C VAL A 202 -3.17 11.12 6.72
N GLN A 203 -3.16 9.93 7.28
CA GLN A 203 -4.21 9.45 8.19
C GLN A 203 -3.56 9.15 9.52
N GLY A 204 -4.04 9.76 10.58
CA GLY A 204 -3.49 9.58 11.91
C GLY A 204 -4.54 9.65 13.00
N THR A 205 -4.29 8.92 14.07
CA THR A 205 -5.15 8.84 15.25
C THR A 205 -4.29 8.97 16.50
N ALA A 206 -4.76 9.76 17.46
CA ALA A 206 -4.22 9.78 18.81
C ALA A 206 -5.02 8.80 19.67
N GLU A 207 -4.35 7.85 20.30
CA GLU A 207 -4.99 6.85 21.16
C GLU A 207 -5.20 7.32 22.61
N GLY A 208 -4.58 8.42 22.98
CA GLY A 208 -4.69 9.00 24.32
C GLY A 208 -4.76 10.51 24.29
N ALA A 209 -3.65 11.19 24.53
CA ALA A 209 -3.57 12.65 24.45
C ALA A 209 -3.39 13.11 22.99
N PRO A 210 -3.98 14.26 22.62
CA PRO A 210 -3.75 14.82 21.28
C PRO A 210 -2.27 15.10 21.02
N PHE A 211 -1.77 14.72 19.84
CA PHE A 211 -0.41 15.04 19.42
C PHE A 211 -0.27 16.50 18.99
N GLN A 212 0.90 17.06 19.21
CA GLN A 212 1.21 18.44 18.92
C GLN A 212 1.74 18.61 17.49
N SER A 213 1.68 19.84 16.98
CA SER A 213 2.21 20.16 15.63
C SER A 213 3.69 19.81 15.47
N ALA A 214 4.51 19.91 16.52
CA ALA A 214 5.92 19.52 16.49
C ALA A 214 6.08 18.01 16.31
N GLU A 215 5.27 17.19 16.99
CA GLU A 215 5.26 15.74 16.87
C GLU A 215 4.79 15.31 15.48
N LEU A 216 3.72 15.94 14.95
CA LEU A 216 3.28 15.70 13.57
C LEU A 216 4.39 15.96 12.56
N ASN A 217 5.08 17.10 12.68
CA ASN A 217 6.18 17.44 11.78
C ASN A 217 7.34 16.44 11.88
N ALA A 218 7.68 15.96 13.08
CA ALA A 218 8.70 14.95 13.28
C ALA A 218 8.32 13.60 12.65
N MET A 219 7.07 13.16 12.83
CA MET A 219 6.54 11.95 12.20
C MET A 219 6.52 12.07 10.67
N LEU A 220 6.12 13.22 10.11
CA LEU A 220 6.13 13.45 8.65
C LEU A 220 7.55 13.47 8.08
N ALA A 221 8.53 13.99 8.81
CA ALA A 221 9.94 13.93 8.40
C ALA A 221 10.45 12.48 8.34
N LEU A 222 10.11 11.64 9.32
CA LEU A 222 10.41 10.21 9.30
C LEU A 222 9.69 9.50 8.15
N ALA A 223 8.41 9.82 7.90
CA ALA A 223 7.67 9.25 6.79
C ALA A 223 8.33 9.58 5.45
N HIS A 224 8.79 10.81 5.25
CA HIS A 224 9.50 11.21 4.03
C HIS A 224 10.78 10.40 3.84
N LYS A 225 11.58 10.22 4.91
CA LYS A 225 12.77 9.38 4.86
C LYS A 225 12.43 7.94 4.47
N GLY A 226 11.47 7.31 5.18
CA GLY A 226 11.09 5.92 4.94
C GLY A 226 10.52 5.69 3.54
N VAL A 227 9.69 6.61 3.05
CA VAL A 227 9.13 6.52 1.69
C VAL A 227 10.23 6.67 0.63
N THR A 228 11.24 7.50 0.85
CA THR A 228 12.39 7.62 -0.06
C THR A 228 13.14 6.29 -0.18
N GLU A 229 13.44 5.64 0.94
CA GLU A 229 14.06 4.31 0.95
C GLU A 229 13.18 3.25 0.27
N LEU A 230 11.84 3.32 0.46
CA LEU A 230 10.90 2.42 -0.21
C LEU A 230 10.89 2.61 -1.73
N PHE A 231 11.04 3.83 -2.25
CA PHE A 231 11.17 4.07 -3.69
C PHE A 231 12.42 3.44 -4.27
N GLU A 232 13.55 3.51 -3.59
CA GLU A 232 14.79 2.85 -4.01
C GLU A 232 14.59 1.32 -4.11
N LEU A 233 13.92 0.73 -3.12
CA LEU A 233 13.62 -0.71 -3.11
C LEU A 233 12.61 -1.13 -4.20
N GLN A 234 11.59 -0.30 -4.45
CA GLN A 234 10.67 -0.53 -5.57
C GLN A 234 11.39 -0.47 -6.92
N GLN A 235 12.27 0.53 -7.10
CA GLN A 235 13.05 0.69 -8.33
C GLN A 235 14.03 -0.48 -8.52
N ALA A 236 14.74 -0.89 -7.48
CA ALA A 236 15.61 -2.06 -7.51
C ALA A 236 14.84 -3.32 -7.92
N ALA A 237 13.69 -3.57 -7.30
CA ALA A 237 12.84 -4.71 -7.67
C ALA A 237 12.34 -4.64 -9.12
N LEU A 238 12.08 -3.45 -9.67
CA LEU A 238 11.59 -3.27 -11.05
C LEU A 238 12.69 -3.35 -12.12
N ALA A 239 13.97 -3.26 -11.71
CA ALA A 239 15.13 -3.37 -12.59
C ALA A 239 15.51 -4.84 -12.86
N ASP A 240 15.18 -5.76 -11.95
CA ASP A 240 15.34 -7.22 -12.10
C ASP A 240 14.29 -7.79 -13.07
#